data_a9bbd7d57aaa485edba1dd65f131305e
#
_entry.id   a9bbd7d57aaa485edba1dd65f131305e
#
_cell.length_a   1.000
_cell.length_b   1.000
_cell.length_c   1.000
_cell.angle_alpha   90.00
_cell.angle_beta   90.00
_cell.angle_gamma   90.00
#
_symmetry.space_group_name_H-M   'P 1'
#
loop_
_entity.id
_entity.type
_entity.pdbx_description
1 polymer ?
#
loop_
_entity_poly.entity_id
_entity_poly.type
_entity_poly.pdbx_seq_one_letter_code
_entity_poly.pdbx_strand_id
1 'polypeptide(L)'
;VKPGALLGDIGYVIQQHAEGNYYSVVRDYCGHGIGRIFHEDPQVLHYGTPGTGMELVEGMTFTIEPMINAGKSGTKLKSDGWTVETRDGRLSAQWEHTLAVTATGVEVLTARYEERF
;
A
#
# COMPACT_ATOMS: atom_id res chain seq x y z
N VAL A 1 9.10 -5.40 5.29
CA VAL A 1 8.29 -5.39 6.53
C VAL A 1 8.96 -6.27 7.56
N LYS A 2 9.28 -5.72 8.71
CA LYS A 2 9.89 -6.40 9.86
C LYS A 2 9.77 -5.51 11.10
N PRO A 3 9.92 -6.03 12.31
CA PRO A 3 10.01 -5.18 13.50
C PRO A 3 11.11 -4.12 13.38
N GLY A 4 10.82 -2.89 13.78
CA GLY A 4 11.74 -1.76 13.71
C GLY A 4 11.76 -1.02 12.37
N ALA A 5 11.16 -1.54 11.30
CA ALA A 5 10.97 -0.80 10.06
C ALA A 5 9.91 0.30 10.27
N LEU A 6 9.99 1.35 9.47
CA LEU A 6 9.05 2.48 9.54
C LEU A 6 8.08 2.47 8.36
N LEU A 7 6.86 2.93 8.58
CA LEU A 7 5.85 2.99 7.51
C LEU A 7 6.30 3.85 6.32
N GLY A 8 7.06 4.92 6.57
CA GLY A 8 7.63 5.75 5.51
C GLY A 8 8.64 5.00 4.62
N ASP A 9 9.35 4.01 5.17
CA ASP A 9 10.26 3.17 4.39
C ASP A 9 9.49 2.31 3.38
N ILE A 10 8.34 1.75 3.81
CA ILE A 10 7.47 0.95 2.94
C ILE A 10 6.95 1.81 1.78
N GLY A 11 6.38 2.98 2.09
CA GLY A 11 5.87 3.90 1.08
C GLY A 11 6.96 4.35 0.09
N TYR A 12 8.14 4.66 0.61
CA TYR A 12 9.29 5.05 -0.21
C TYR A 12 9.70 3.94 -1.20
N VAL A 13 9.85 2.71 -0.74
CA VAL A 13 10.26 1.58 -1.60
C VAL A 13 9.24 1.33 -2.70
N ILE A 14 7.94 1.36 -2.39
CA ILE A 14 6.87 1.20 -3.38
C ILE A 14 6.93 2.33 -4.42
N GLN A 15 7.04 3.57 -3.97
CA GLN A 15 7.14 4.74 -4.84
C GLN A 15 8.38 4.66 -5.75
N GLN A 16 9.54 4.36 -5.22
CA GLN A 16 10.78 4.25 -6.00
C GLN A 16 10.68 3.14 -7.05
N HIS A 17 10.10 2.01 -6.71
CA HIS A 17 9.91 0.92 -7.66
C HIS A 17 8.96 1.30 -8.80
N ALA A 18 7.83 1.89 -8.48
CA ALA A 18 6.85 2.33 -9.48
C ALA A 18 7.42 3.42 -10.39
N GLU A 19 7.97 4.50 -9.81
CA GLU A 19 8.51 5.64 -10.56
C GLU A 19 9.75 5.26 -11.38
N GLY A 20 10.60 4.38 -10.87
CA GLY A 20 11.75 3.82 -11.59
C GLY A 20 11.36 3.02 -12.82
N ASN A 21 10.13 2.53 -12.89
CA ASN A 21 9.53 1.84 -14.03
C ASN A 21 8.57 2.74 -14.84
N TYR A 22 8.63 4.05 -14.65
CA TYR A 22 7.82 5.06 -15.35
C TYR A 22 6.31 4.98 -15.06
N TYR A 23 5.92 4.44 -13.90
CA TYR A 23 4.56 4.46 -13.38
C TYR A 23 4.41 5.51 -12.28
N SER A 24 3.19 5.82 -11.92
CA SER A 24 2.89 6.67 -10.77
C SER A 24 2.08 5.94 -9.71
N VAL A 25 2.27 6.34 -8.46
CA VAL A 25 1.52 5.82 -7.31
C VAL A 25 0.36 6.77 -7.00
N VAL A 26 -0.84 6.23 -6.91
CA VAL A 26 -2.04 6.98 -6.48
C VAL A 26 -1.87 7.39 -5.02
N ARG A 27 -2.18 8.66 -4.70
CA ARG A 27 -2.01 9.25 -3.35
C ARG A 27 -3.30 9.42 -2.58
N ASP A 28 -4.44 9.36 -3.26
CA ASP A 28 -5.77 9.59 -2.66
C ASP A 28 -6.26 8.40 -1.82
N TYR A 29 -5.62 7.26 -1.95
CA TYR A 29 -5.94 6.02 -1.25
C TYR A 29 -4.69 5.42 -0.63
N CYS A 30 -4.88 4.65 0.44
CA CYS A 30 -3.78 4.03 1.18
C CYS A 30 -4.19 2.67 1.75
N GLY A 31 -3.20 1.89 2.17
CA GLY A 31 -3.41 0.75 3.04
C GLY A 31 -3.77 1.20 4.46
N HIS A 32 -4.13 0.27 5.29
CA HIS A 32 -4.69 0.55 6.62
C HIS A 32 -4.39 -0.57 7.61
N GLY A 33 -4.41 -0.24 8.90
CA GLY A 33 -4.51 -1.24 9.94
C GLY A 33 -5.78 -2.07 9.77
N ILE A 34 -5.71 -3.33 10.12
CA ILE A 34 -6.85 -4.25 10.06
C ILE A 34 -6.80 -5.19 11.26
N GLY A 35 -7.94 -5.38 11.91
CA GLY A 35 -8.06 -6.24 13.07
C GLY A 35 -9.51 -6.66 13.23
N ARG A 36 -10.13 -6.30 14.35
CA ARG A 36 -11.57 -6.48 14.56
C ARG A 36 -12.41 -5.54 13.70
N ILE A 37 -11.83 -4.41 13.33
CA ILE A 37 -12.43 -3.42 12.43
C ILE A 37 -11.70 -3.55 11.09
N PHE A 38 -12.47 -3.54 9.99
CA PHE A 38 -11.92 -3.74 8.65
C PHE A 38 -10.92 -2.64 8.24
N HIS A 39 -11.28 -1.37 8.51
CA HIS A 39 -10.38 -0.23 8.29
C HIS A 39 -10.13 0.46 9.62
N GLU A 40 -8.90 0.42 10.10
CA GLU A 40 -8.46 1.09 11.32
C GLU A 40 -7.06 1.69 11.15
N ASP A 41 -6.64 2.53 12.10
CA ASP A 41 -5.28 3.06 12.12
C ASP A 41 -4.23 1.92 12.25
N PRO A 42 -3.01 2.14 11.70
CA PRO A 42 -2.56 3.35 11.02
C PRO A 42 -2.91 3.39 9.53
N GLN A 43 -2.82 4.57 8.91
CA GLN A 43 -2.75 4.69 7.46
C GLN A 43 -1.39 4.20 6.97
N VAL A 44 -1.40 3.39 5.91
CA VAL A 44 -0.20 2.83 5.27
C VAL A 44 -0.07 3.42 3.87
N LEU A 45 0.67 4.51 3.76
CA LEU A 45 0.86 5.20 2.48
C LEU A 45 1.77 4.39 1.56
N HIS A 46 1.50 4.47 0.27
CA HIS A 46 2.30 3.80 -0.78
C HIS A 46 3.36 4.74 -1.41
N TYR A 47 3.62 5.83 -0.75
CA TYR A 47 4.67 6.82 -1.04
C TYR A 47 5.18 7.37 0.28
N GLY A 48 6.35 7.97 0.29
CA GLY A 48 6.86 8.54 1.53
C GLY A 48 8.34 8.87 1.52
N THR A 49 8.80 9.25 2.70
CA THR A 49 10.19 9.60 2.97
C THR A 49 10.82 8.53 3.86
N PRO A 50 12.00 8.00 3.51
CA PRO A 50 12.67 7.02 4.36
C PRO A 50 12.97 7.58 5.75
N GLY A 51 12.92 6.73 6.73
CA GLY A 51 13.19 7.09 8.13
C GLY A 51 12.06 7.87 8.81
N THR A 52 10.84 7.82 8.29
CA THR A 52 9.67 8.53 8.86
C THR A 52 8.50 7.59 9.11
N GLY A 53 7.55 8.07 9.90
CA GLY A 53 6.31 7.35 10.18
C GLY A 53 6.39 6.42 11.38
N MET A 54 5.32 5.67 11.60
CA MET A 54 5.19 4.74 12.72
C MET A 54 6.16 3.57 12.56
N GLU A 55 6.78 3.18 13.66
CA GLU A 55 7.59 1.98 13.75
C GLU A 55 6.72 0.73 13.81
N LEU A 56 7.07 -0.28 13.02
CA LEU A 56 6.42 -1.58 13.03
C LEU A 56 6.86 -2.39 14.24
N VAL A 57 5.90 -2.97 14.95
CA VAL A 57 6.14 -3.89 16.06
C VAL A 57 5.46 -5.23 15.80
N GLU A 58 6.02 -6.29 16.39
CA GLU A 58 5.43 -7.62 16.32
C GLU A 58 3.95 -7.61 16.73
N GLY A 59 3.12 -8.35 15.98
CA GLY A 59 1.69 -8.45 16.17
C GLY A 59 0.85 -7.43 15.41
N MET A 60 1.45 -6.41 14.82
CA MET A 60 0.71 -5.49 13.94
C MET A 60 0.21 -6.22 12.71
N THR A 61 -1.04 -5.91 12.33
CA THR A 61 -1.68 -6.38 11.08
C THR A 61 -2.16 -5.18 10.29
N PHE A 62 -1.85 -5.15 9.00
CA PHE A 62 -2.20 -4.05 8.11
C PHE A 62 -2.20 -4.49 6.65
N THR A 63 -2.76 -3.66 5.77
CA THR A 63 -2.76 -3.90 4.33
C THR A 63 -1.68 -3.08 3.61
N ILE A 64 -1.17 -3.65 2.53
CA ILE A 64 -0.42 -2.94 1.49
C ILE A 64 -1.19 -3.18 0.19
N GLU A 65 -1.67 -2.10 -0.43
CA GLU A 65 -2.65 -2.16 -1.52
C GLU A 65 -2.44 -1.07 -2.59
N PRO A 66 -1.23 -0.91 -3.12
CA PRO A 66 -0.93 0.18 -4.01
C PRO A 66 -1.76 0.16 -5.28
N MET A 67 -2.24 1.33 -5.67
CA MET A 67 -2.80 1.60 -6.99
C MET A 67 -1.72 2.24 -7.86
N ILE A 68 -1.37 1.59 -8.95
CA ILE A 68 -0.27 1.98 -9.85
C ILE A 68 -0.83 2.36 -11.20
N ASN A 69 -0.58 3.60 -11.62
CA ASN A 69 -1.08 4.17 -12.87
C ASN A 69 0.00 4.22 -13.94
N ALA A 70 -0.36 3.89 -15.17
CA ALA A 70 0.50 4.05 -16.33
C ALA A 70 0.71 5.53 -16.71
N GLY A 71 -0.17 6.40 -16.29
CA GLY A 71 -0.11 7.85 -16.47
C GLY A 71 0.16 8.60 -15.17
N LYS A 72 -0.55 9.70 -14.98
CA LYS A 72 -0.47 10.54 -13.79
C LYS A 72 -1.23 9.93 -12.61
N SER A 73 -0.86 10.33 -11.40
CA SER A 73 -1.42 9.77 -10.16
C SER A 73 -2.85 10.23 -9.83
N GLY A 74 -3.39 11.21 -10.55
CA GLY A 74 -4.70 11.78 -10.25
C GLY A 74 -5.85 10.79 -10.46
N THR A 75 -6.84 10.85 -9.57
CA THR A 75 -8.05 10.03 -9.60
C THR A 75 -9.30 10.87 -9.77
N LYS A 76 -10.38 10.22 -10.17
CA LYS A 76 -11.71 10.81 -10.32
C LYS A 76 -12.74 9.85 -9.74
N LEU A 77 -13.44 10.30 -8.70
CA LEU A 77 -14.61 9.60 -8.17
C LEU A 77 -15.81 9.89 -9.07
N LYS A 78 -16.51 8.84 -9.49
CA LYS A 78 -17.71 8.95 -10.32
C LYS A 78 -18.95 9.36 -9.51
N SER A 79 -20.03 9.70 -10.22
CA SER A 79 -21.28 10.15 -9.61
C SER A 79 -21.99 9.08 -8.78
N ASP A 80 -21.65 7.80 -8.94
CA ASP A 80 -22.15 6.72 -8.10
C ASP A 80 -21.54 6.73 -6.67
N GLY A 81 -20.57 7.61 -6.41
CA GLY A 81 -19.90 7.74 -5.12
C GLY A 81 -18.98 6.57 -4.75
N TRP A 82 -18.72 5.68 -5.70
CA TRP A 82 -17.96 4.45 -5.47
C TRP A 82 -16.86 4.22 -6.51
N THR A 83 -17.20 4.22 -7.79
CA THR A 83 -16.27 3.94 -8.88
C THR A 83 -15.20 5.03 -8.99
N VAL A 84 -13.95 4.62 -9.00
CA VAL A 84 -12.78 5.49 -9.14
C VAL A 84 -12.09 5.17 -10.45
N GLU A 85 -11.82 6.20 -11.23
CA GLU A 85 -11.09 6.10 -12.50
C GLU A 85 -9.81 6.93 -12.44
N THR A 86 -8.85 6.62 -13.31
CA THR A 86 -7.73 7.52 -13.55
C THR A 86 -8.23 8.80 -14.21
N ARG A 87 -7.72 9.94 -13.76
CA ARG A 87 -8.18 11.23 -14.31
C ARG A 87 -7.81 11.41 -15.78
N ASP A 88 -6.70 10.83 -16.21
CA ASP A 88 -6.20 10.90 -17.58
C ASP A 88 -6.67 9.75 -18.48
N GLY A 89 -7.48 8.83 -17.96
CA GLY A 89 -8.03 7.69 -18.70
C GLY A 89 -7.01 6.59 -19.04
N ARG A 90 -5.78 6.67 -18.53
CA ARG A 90 -4.77 5.64 -18.76
C ARG A 90 -4.96 4.47 -17.80
N LEU A 91 -4.29 3.34 -18.11
CA LEU A 91 -4.46 2.10 -17.35
C LEU A 91 -3.98 2.24 -15.91
N SER A 92 -4.63 1.50 -15.03
CA SER A 92 -4.28 1.36 -13.62
C SER A 92 -4.39 -0.09 -13.20
N ALA A 93 -3.57 -0.48 -12.25
CA ALA A 93 -3.64 -1.79 -11.60
C ALA A 93 -3.51 -1.62 -10.09
N GLN A 94 -4.19 -2.50 -9.34
CA GLN A 94 -4.13 -2.55 -7.89
C GLN A 94 -3.94 -4.00 -7.45
N TRP A 95 -3.15 -4.18 -6.41
CA TRP A 95 -2.99 -5.47 -5.75
C TRP A 95 -2.90 -5.27 -4.24
N GLU A 96 -3.54 -6.15 -3.49
CA GLU A 96 -3.61 -6.02 -2.04
C GLU A 96 -3.21 -7.30 -1.33
N HIS A 97 -2.40 -7.14 -0.29
CA HIS A 97 -2.17 -8.16 0.72
C HIS A 97 -2.40 -7.63 2.13
N THR A 98 -2.90 -8.51 2.97
CA THR A 98 -2.91 -8.34 4.43
C THR A 98 -1.67 -9.02 5.01
N LEU A 99 -0.96 -8.30 5.86
CA LEU A 99 0.31 -8.74 6.44
C LEU A 99 0.24 -8.72 7.95
N ALA A 100 0.98 -9.64 8.57
CA ALA A 100 1.23 -9.63 10.00
C ALA A 100 2.73 -9.48 10.27
N VAL A 101 3.12 -8.57 11.15
CA VAL A 101 4.50 -8.42 11.59
C VAL A 101 4.80 -9.55 12.58
N THR A 102 5.80 -10.36 12.26
CA THR A 102 6.26 -11.45 13.12
C THR A 102 7.49 -11.03 13.93
N ALA A 103 7.93 -11.84 14.87
CA ALA A 103 9.13 -11.57 15.68
C ALA A 103 10.40 -11.33 14.82
N THR A 104 10.47 -11.92 13.62
CA THR A 104 11.67 -11.89 12.77
C THR A 104 11.45 -11.30 11.38
N GLY A 105 10.21 -10.92 11.03
CA GLY A 105 9.89 -10.43 9.69
C GLY A 105 8.41 -10.22 9.48
N VAL A 106 7.87 -10.87 8.46
CA VAL A 106 6.48 -10.69 8.02
C VAL A 106 5.87 -12.02 7.59
N GLU A 107 4.57 -12.16 7.85
CA GLU A 107 3.73 -13.20 7.26
C GLU A 107 2.70 -12.52 6.35
N VAL A 108 2.58 -13.00 5.11
CA VAL A 108 1.57 -12.54 4.16
C VAL A 108 0.35 -13.42 4.30
N LEU A 109 -0.66 -12.93 5.01
CA LEU A 109 -1.85 -13.71 5.39
C LEU A 109 -2.75 -14.06 4.20
N THR A 110 -2.70 -13.26 3.14
CA THR A 110 -3.49 -13.42 1.92
C THR A 110 -2.65 -13.90 0.72
N ALA A 111 -1.49 -14.52 0.99
CA ALA A 111 -0.64 -15.07 -0.05
C ALA A 111 -1.40 -16.12 -0.89
N ARG A 112 -1.29 -16.02 -2.21
CA ARG A 112 -1.86 -17.01 -3.12
C ARG A 112 -0.86 -18.12 -3.38
N TYR A 113 -1.37 -19.27 -3.81
CA TYR A 113 -0.55 -20.47 -4.02
C TYR A 113 0.63 -20.26 -4.98
N GLU A 114 0.44 -19.45 -6.01
CA GLU A 114 1.46 -19.15 -7.02
C GLU A 114 2.49 -18.08 -6.64
N GLU A 115 2.26 -17.35 -5.54
CA GLU A 115 3.13 -16.27 -5.11
C GLU A 115 4.33 -16.78 -4.30
N ARG A 116 5.44 -16.06 -4.42
CA ARG A 116 6.69 -16.31 -3.68
C ARG A 116 7.16 -15.00 -3.04
N PHE A 117 7.40 -15.06 -1.76
CA PHE A 117 7.88 -13.94 -0.95
C PHE A 117 9.20 -14.29 -0.25
#